data_6b8e8933ca3d5b950073bb4e8c017515
#
_entry.id   6b8e8933ca3d5b950073bb4e8c017515
#
_cell.length_a   1.000
_cell.length_b   1.000
_cell.length_c   1.000
_cell.angle_alpha   90.00
_cell.angle_beta   90.00
_cell.angle_gamma   90.00
#
_symmetry.space_group_name_H-M   'P 1'
#
loop_
_entity.id
_entity.type
_entity.pdbx_description
1 polymer ?
#
loop_
_entity_poly.entity_id
_entity_poly.type
_entity_poly.pdbx_seq_one_letter_code
_entity_poly.pdbx_strand_id
1 'polypeptide(L)'
;WYSGVVSTYSAYNKSLLSAMDEAEKPANAEDFETVKSLLFIHIPLVEVHDAYWEYVNNGRQNTEELKYIRGNDGESDRVVCSSKQDTMLFEIMVQLGSTKGMFYGHDHLNNFVLEYKGIQMSYGYSIDYFAYADIDKWGYQRGCQMIICHSDGSFETRHENYYQDKYQPLYEKEAVKM
;
A
#
# COMPACT_ATOMS: atom_id res chain seq x y z
N TRP A 1 21.26 -2.88 -2.74
CA TRP A 1 19.94 -2.39 -3.22
C TRP A 1 19.11 -1.85 -2.06
N TYR A 2 18.94 -2.64 -1.00
CA TYR A 2 18.15 -2.23 0.17
C TYR A 2 18.75 -1.04 0.93
N SER A 3 20.06 -0.95 1.08
CA SER A 3 20.71 0.16 1.77
C SER A 3 20.54 1.50 1.05
N GLY A 4 20.49 1.49 -0.29
CA GLY A 4 20.27 2.69 -1.09
C GLY A 4 18.85 3.23 -0.96
N VAL A 5 17.86 2.35 -0.93
CA VAL A 5 16.44 2.74 -0.76
C VAL A 5 16.22 3.33 0.63
N VAL A 6 16.70 2.68 1.68
CA VAL A 6 16.55 3.16 3.06
C VAL A 6 17.23 4.51 3.27
N SER A 7 18.45 4.71 2.71
CA SER A 7 19.13 5.98 2.80
C SER A 7 18.39 7.11 2.06
N THR A 8 17.74 6.78 0.95
CA THR A 8 16.94 7.74 0.18
C THR A 8 15.68 8.14 0.96
N TYR A 9 14.97 7.20 1.56
CA TYR A 9 13.81 7.50 2.40
C TYR A 9 14.19 8.31 3.64
N SER A 10 15.28 7.95 4.31
CA SER A 10 15.79 8.72 5.46
C SER A 10 16.18 10.14 5.10
N ALA A 11 16.82 10.34 3.95
CA ALA A 11 17.17 11.67 3.44
C ALA A 11 15.93 12.48 3.07
N TYR A 12 14.96 11.85 2.43
CA TYR A 12 13.68 12.47 2.06
C TYR A 12 12.88 12.89 3.31
N ASN A 13 12.79 12.04 4.30
CA ASN A 13 12.11 12.36 5.56
C ASN A 13 12.79 13.52 6.30
N LYS A 14 14.12 13.55 6.33
CA LYS A 14 14.86 14.68 6.92
C LYS A 14 14.61 15.97 6.16
N SER A 15 14.57 15.95 4.84
CA SER A 15 14.31 17.14 4.03
C SER A 15 12.86 17.60 4.16
N LEU A 16 11.91 16.67 4.30
CA LEU A 16 10.51 16.99 4.53
C LEU A 16 10.30 17.63 5.92
N LEU A 17 10.89 17.05 6.96
CA LEU A 17 10.86 17.60 8.31
C LEU A 17 11.51 18.99 8.39
N SER A 18 12.66 19.17 7.74
CA SER A 18 13.34 20.47 7.65
C SER A 18 12.48 21.50 6.92
N ALA A 19 11.86 21.14 5.79
CA ALA A 19 10.96 22.04 5.07
C ALA A 19 9.70 22.40 5.88
N MET A 20 9.25 21.51 6.76
CA MET A 20 8.11 21.79 7.67
C MET A 20 8.50 22.71 8.82
N ASP A 21 9.74 22.58 9.34
CA ASP A 21 10.27 23.45 10.39
C ASP A 21 10.60 24.87 9.86
N GLU A 22 11.01 24.96 8.58
CA GLU A 22 11.34 26.21 7.92
C GLU A 22 10.13 26.92 7.29
N ALA A 23 9.02 26.20 7.07
CA ALA A 23 7.80 26.83 6.62
C ALA A 23 7.27 27.74 7.71
N GLU A 24 7.40 29.06 7.54
CA GLU A 24 6.68 30.00 8.38
C GLU A 24 5.20 29.61 8.37
N LYS A 25 4.70 29.22 9.53
CA LYS A 25 3.26 28.95 9.66
C LYS A 25 2.54 30.20 9.17
N PRO A 26 1.73 30.12 8.13
CA PRO A 26 0.99 31.27 7.66
C PRO A 26 0.19 31.85 8.83
N ALA A 27 0.10 33.15 8.91
CA ALA A 27 -0.50 33.88 10.03
C ALA A 27 -1.93 33.44 10.37
N ASN A 28 -2.58 32.67 9.46
CA ASN A 28 -3.92 32.12 9.60
C ASN A 28 -3.90 30.62 9.28
N ALA A 29 -3.12 29.83 10.01
CA ALA A 29 -3.02 28.37 9.82
C ALA A 29 -4.37 27.62 9.99
N GLU A 30 -5.39 28.30 10.53
CA GLU A 30 -6.73 27.75 10.71
C GLU A 30 -7.55 27.68 9.40
N ASP A 31 -7.15 28.42 8.37
CA ASP A 31 -7.89 28.50 7.10
C ASP A 31 -7.33 27.62 5.96
N PHE A 32 -6.25 26.88 6.21
CA PHE A 32 -5.68 25.98 5.19
C PHE A 32 -6.22 24.57 5.32
N GLU A 33 -7.09 24.18 4.41
CA GLU A 33 -7.48 22.79 4.25
C GLU A 33 -6.25 21.96 3.85
N THR A 34 -5.94 20.92 4.62
CA THR A 34 -4.78 20.05 4.36
C THR A 34 -4.96 19.37 3.00
N VAL A 35 -4.06 19.62 2.07
CA VAL A 35 -4.07 18.97 0.76
C VAL A 35 -3.87 17.48 0.94
N LYS A 36 -4.85 16.69 0.52
CA LYS A 36 -4.80 15.22 0.58
C LYS A 36 -3.80 14.70 -0.43
N SER A 37 -3.06 13.66 -0.05
CA SER A 37 -2.00 13.08 -0.86
C SER A 37 -2.08 11.55 -0.91
N LEU A 38 -1.48 10.97 -1.95
CA LEU A 38 -1.27 9.53 -2.13
C LEU A 38 0.23 9.27 -2.27
N LEU A 39 0.72 8.21 -1.61
CA LEU A 39 2.11 7.77 -1.69
C LEU A 39 2.22 6.53 -2.59
N PHE A 40 3.17 6.56 -3.52
CA PHE A 40 3.52 5.43 -4.39
C PHE A 40 4.96 5.02 -4.15
N ILE A 41 5.17 3.77 -3.76
CA ILE A 41 6.49 3.19 -3.49
C ILE A 41 6.56 1.79 -4.09
N HIS A 42 7.75 1.22 -4.25
CA HIS A 42 7.88 -0.14 -4.76
C HIS A 42 7.80 -1.17 -3.63
N ILE A 43 8.63 -1.00 -2.62
CA ILE A 43 8.72 -1.93 -1.48
C ILE A 43 7.83 -1.42 -0.35
N PRO A 44 6.96 -2.25 0.23
CA PRO A 44 6.10 -1.83 1.34
C PRO A 44 6.93 -1.42 2.57
N LEU A 45 6.39 -0.51 3.35
CA LEU A 45 6.95 -0.15 4.64
C LEU A 45 6.77 -1.28 5.65
N VAL A 46 7.55 -1.28 6.73
CA VAL A 46 7.46 -2.30 7.78
C VAL A 46 6.07 -2.33 8.43
N GLU A 47 5.39 -1.19 8.49
CA GLU A 47 4.06 -1.08 9.07
C GLU A 47 2.98 -1.83 8.27
N VAL A 48 3.22 -2.13 7.00
CA VAL A 48 2.33 -3.04 6.23
C VAL A 48 2.42 -4.46 6.77
N HIS A 49 3.65 -4.92 7.06
CA HIS A 49 3.89 -6.20 7.71
C HIS A 49 3.24 -6.24 9.10
N ASP A 50 3.46 -5.22 9.90
CA ASP A 50 2.97 -5.17 11.27
C ASP A 50 1.44 -5.11 11.33
N ALA A 51 0.80 -4.29 10.50
CA ALA A 51 -0.65 -4.22 10.37
C ALA A 51 -1.26 -5.56 9.89
N TYR A 52 -0.63 -6.23 8.92
CA TYR A 52 -1.10 -7.54 8.47
C TYR A 52 -1.06 -8.57 9.61
N TRP A 53 0.04 -8.65 10.35
CA TRP A 53 0.17 -9.59 11.45
C TRP A 53 -0.68 -9.21 12.67
N GLU A 54 -0.91 -7.94 12.92
CA GLU A 54 -1.90 -7.50 13.90
C GLU A 54 -3.31 -8.03 13.55
N TYR A 55 -3.72 -7.90 12.28
CA TYR A 55 -4.97 -8.46 11.81
C TYR A 55 -5.06 -9.99 12.00
N VAL A 56 -4.01 -10.72 11.60
CA VAL A 56 -3.96 -12.19 11.76
C VAL A 56 -4.02 -12.60 13.23
N ASN A 57 -3.22 -11.97 14.08
CA ASN A 57 -3.15 -12.26 15.51
C ASN A 57 -4.43 -11.90 16.26
N ASN A 58 -5.19 -10.95 15.75
CA ASN A 58 -6.52 -10.60 16.25
C ASN A 58 -7.63 -11.52 15.70
N GLY A 59 -7.27 -12.73 15.25
CA GLY A 59 -8.23 -13.70 14.73
C GLY A 59 -8.88 -13.27 13.41
N ARG A 60 -8.21 -12.44 12.62
CA ARG A 60 -8.70 -11.86 11.35
C ARG A 60 -9.97 -11.03 11.54
N GLN A 61 -10.05 -10.30 12.64
CA GLN A 61 -11.15 -9.40 12.95
C GLN A 61 -10.71 -7.94 12.76
N ASN A 62 -11.58 -7.16 12.14
CA ASN A 62 -11.37 -5.72 12.02
C ASN A 62 -11.49 -5.04 13.38
N THR A 63 -10.71 -3.97 13.57
CA THR A 63 -10.78 -3.07 14.71
C THR A 63 -11.14 -1.65 14.24
N GLU A 64 -11.19 -0.69 15.14
CA GLU A 64 -11.40 0.71 14.80
C GLU A 64 -10.24 1.25 13.94
N GLU A 65 -8.99 0.88 14.29
CA GLU A 65 -7.78 1.37 13.63
C GLU A 65 -7.33 0.51 12.45
N LEU A 66 -7.75 -0.76 12.39
CA LEU A 66 -7.28 -1.71 11.39
C LEU A 66 -8.44 -2.43 10.70
N LYS A 67 -8.55 -2.29 9.39
CA LYS A 67 -9.58 -2.95 8.58
C LYS A 67 -8.95 -3.69 7.41
N TYR A 68 -9.26 -4.97 7.28
CA TYR A 68 -8.98 -5.72 6.05
C TYR A 68 -10.12 -5.45 5.07
N ILE A 69 -9.79 -4.85 3.93
CA ILE A 69 -10.80 -4.39 2.96
C ILE A 69 -11.08 -5.47 1.94
N ARG A 70 -10.03 -6.03 1.31
CA ARG A 70 -10.15 -7.06 0.27
C ARG A 70 -8.81 -7.66 -0.09
N GLY A 71 -8.85 -8.66 -0.98
CA GLY A 71 -7.68 -9.25 -1.63
C GLY A 71 -7.18 -10.52 -0.95
N ASN A 72 -6.02 -10.97 -1.39
CA ASN A 72 -5.39 -12.21 -0.93
C ASN A 72 -3.93 -11.98 -0.54
N ASP A 73 -3.50 -12.78 0.42
CA ASP A 73 -2.13 -12.98 0.86
C ASP A 73 -1.60 -14.26 0.19
N GLY A 74 -0.92 -14.12 -0.93
CA GLY A 74 -0.45 -15.27 -1.72
C GLY A 74 0.98 -15.70 -1.44
N GLU A 75 1.78 -14.89 -0.77
CA GLU A 75 3.16 -15.21 -0.42
C GLU A 75 3.24 -16.23 0.72
N SER A 76 4.15 -17.23 0.59
CA SER A 76 4.13 -18.43 1.43
C SER A 76 4.83 -18.27 2.79
N ASP A 77 6.00 -17.60 2.85
CA ASP A 77 6.85 -17.66 4.05
C ASP A 77 6.92 -16.33 4.82
N ARG A 78 6.91 -15.25 4.10
CA ARG A 78 6.82 -13.89 4.64
C ARG A 78 5.76 -13.18 3.85
N VAL A 79 4.57 -13.17 4.37
CA VAL A 79 3.44 -12.56 3.66
C VAL A 79 3.74 -11.15 3.16
N VAL A 80 4.56 -10.39 3.89
CA VAL A 80 5.00 -9.04 3.49
C VAL A 80 6.53 -8.98 3.53
N CYS A 81 7.15 -8.79 2.37
CA CYS A 81 8.58 -8.55 2.23
C CYS A 81 8.89 -7.06 2.34
N SER A 82 8.79 -6.52 3.53
CA SER A 82 9.12 -5.12 3.83
C SER A 82 10.59 -4.93 4.23
N SER A 83 11.03 -3.67 4.30
CA SER A 83 12.24 -3.32 5.03
C SER A 83 12.11 -3.71 6.49
N LYS A 84 13.24 -4.10 7.11
CA LYS A 84 13.29 -4.33 8.57
C LYS A 84 13.55 -3.04 9.36
N GLN A 85 13.83 -1.96 8.67
CA GLN A 85 14.10 -0.68 9.29
C GLN A 85 12.83 0.17 9.25
N ASP A 86 12.42 0.57 10.42
CA ASP A 86 11.45 1.63 10.60
C ASP A 86 12.08 2.95 10.14
N THR A 87 11.41 3.63 9.23
CA THR A 87 11.84 4.93 8.70
C THR A 87 11.09 6.10 9.32
N MET A 88 10.17 5.83 10.23
CA MET A 88 9.21 6.79 10.82
C MET A 88 8.32 7.48 9.75
N LEU A 89 8.34 7.03 8.51
CA LEU A 89 7.56 7.65 7.44
C LEU A 89 6.06 7.48 7.68
N PHE A 90 5.67 6.31 8.15
CA PHE A 90 4.26 6.01 8.42
C PHE A 90 3.71 6.89 9.55
N GLU A 91 4.44 7.00 10.65
CA GLU A 91 4.07 7.86 11.79
C GLU A 91 3.94 9.32 11.37
N ILE A 92 4.85 9.80 10.54
CA ILE A 92 4.79 11.17 9.99
C ILE A 92 3.52 11.34 9.14
N MET A 93 3.20 10.37 8.28
CA MET A 93 1.99 10.43 7.47
C MET A 93 0.71 10.46 8.32
N VAL A 94 0.68 9.65 9.40
CA VAL A 94 -0.43 9.64 10.35
C VAL A 94 -0.55 10.98 11.07
N GLN A 95 0.57 11.55 11.56
CA GLN A 95 0.59 12.83 12.26
C GLN A 95 0.16 14.01 11.37
N LEU A 96 0.62 14.02 10.13
CA LEU A 96 0.25 15.05 9.16
C LEU A 96 -1.21 14.95 8.72
N GLY A 97 -1.75 13.74 8.69
CA GLY A 97 -3.12 13.48 8.30
C GLY A 97 -3.43 13.77 6.82
N SER A 98 -2.44 14.17 6.01
CA SER A 98 -2.62 14.49 4.59
C SER A 98 -2.63 13.25 3.71
N THR A 99 -1.77 12.26 3.97
CA THR A 99 -1.70 11.03 3.19
C THR A 99 -2.87 10.12 3.50
N LYS A 100 -3.67 9.79 2.47
CA LYS A 100 -4.86 8.96 2.61
C LYS A 100 -4.70 7.55 2.04
N GLY A 101 -3.71 7.35 1.18
CA GLY A 101 -3.42 6.05 0.60
C GLY A 101 -1.95 5.85 0.30
N MET A 102 -1.49 4.62 0.48
CA MET A 102 -0.15 4.16 0.15
C MET A 102 -0.28 2.93 -0.76
N PHE A 103 0.40 2.98 -1.90
CA PHE A 103 0.34 1.98 -2.96
C PHE A 103 1.72 1.42 -3.22
N TYR A 104 1.80 0.10 -3.29
CA TYR A 104 3.08 -0.60 -3.43
C TYR A 104 2.91 -1.94 -4.18
N GLY A 105 4.04 -2.54 -4.53
CA GLY A 105 4.15 -3.83 -5.18
C GLY A 105 5.14 -4.72 -4.45
N HIS A 106 6.19 -5.19 -5.13
CA HIS A 106 7.28 -6.01 -4.63
C HIS A 106 6.92 -7.48 -4.39
N ASP A 107 5.90 -7.75 -3.59
CA ASP A 107 5.40 -9.10 -3.32
C ASP A 107 4.42 -9.49 -4.43
N HIS A 108 4.83 -10.42 -5.29
CA HIS A 108 4.17 -10.68 -6.58
C HIS A 108 2.85 -11.44 -6.44
N LEU A 109 2.63 -12.11 -5.31
CA LEU A 109 1.43 -12.90 -5.06
C LEU A 109 0.46 -12.22 -4.09
N ASN A 110 0.80 -11.05 -3.57
CA ASN A 110 -0.07 -10.28 -2.71
C ASN A 110 -0.90 -9.27 -3.51
N ASN A 111 -2.17 -9.16 -3.18
CA ASN A 111 -3.06 -8.13 -3.70
C ASN A 111 -4.02 -7.58 -2.63
N PHE A 112 -3.74 -7.82 -1.37
CA PHE A 112 -4.61 -7.37 -0.30
C PHE A 112 -4.55 -5.86 -0.07
N VAL A 113 -5.64 -5.35 0.46
CA VAL A 113 -5.82 -3.94 0.83
C VAL A 113 -6.25 -3.88 2.28
N LEU A 114 -5.51 -3.11 3.08
CA LEU A 114 -5.81 -2.79 4.46
C LEU A 114 -6.11 -1.30 4.59
N GLU A 115 -6.83 -0.90 5.62
CA GLU A 115 -6.80 0.44 6.18
C GLU A 115 -6.20 0.37 7.57
N TYR A 116 -5.15 1.13 7.81
CA TYR A 116 -4.49 1.20 9.12
C TYR A 116 -4.30 2.65 9.54
N LYS A 117 -4.81 2.99 10.71
CA LYS A 117 -4.77 4.37 11.26
C LYS A 117 -5.20 5.45 10.26
N GLY A 118 -6.25 5.15 9.48
CA GLY A 118 -6.83 6.06 8.51
C GLY A 118 -6.08 6.21 7.19
N ILE A 119 -5.07 5.37 6.94
CA ILE A 119 -4.33 5.30 5.67
C ILE A 119 -4.64 3.96 4.99
N GLN A 120 -5.16 4.01 3.76
CA GLN A 120 -5.34 2.81 2.96
C GLN A 120 -3.99 2.32 2.46
N MET A 121 -3.65 1.09 2.74
CA MET A 121 -2.42 0.39 2.33
C MET A 121 -2.79 -0.66 1.29
N SER A 122 -2.26 -0.52 0.08
CA SER A 122 -2.72 -1.30 -1.08
C SER A 122 -1.59 -1.94 -1.86
N TYR A 123 -1.60 -3.26 -1.97
CA TYR A 123 -0.88 -3.94 -3.04
C TYR A 123 -1.60 -3.76 -4.36
N GLY A 124 -0.82 -3.54 -5.44
CA GLY A 124 -1.29 -3.68 -6.81
C GLY A 124 -1.23 -5.14 -7.28
N TYR A 125 -1.88 -5.45 -8.40
CA TYR A 125 -1.61 -6.69 -9.09
C TYR A 125 -0.23 -6.68 -9.73
N SER A 126 0.45 -7.84 -9.74
CA SER A 126 1.65 -8.05 -10.55
C SER A 126 1.29 -8.21 -12.02
N ILE A 127 2.13 -7.70 -12.91
CA ILE A 127 2.06 -7.96 -14.36
C ILE A 127 3.10 -8.98 -14.79
N ASP A 128 3.86 -9.53 -13.87
CA ASP A 128 4.95 -10.43 -14.13
C ASP A 128 4.47 -11.84 -14.50
N TYR A 129 5.20 -12.49 -15.40
CA TYR A 129 4.94 -13.85 -15.87
C TYR A 129 5.98 -14.87 -15.37
N PHE A 130 7.09 -14.40 -14.81
CA PHE A 130 8.27 -15.24 -14.59
C PHE A 130 8.82 -15.23 -13.16
N ALA A 131 8.32 -14.37 -12.27
CA ALA A 131 8.83 -14.29 -10.90
C ALA A 131 8.63 -15.60 -10.13
N TYR A 132 7.52 -16.28 -10.41
CA TYR A 132 7.21 -17.59 -9.81
C TYR A 132 6.88 -18.61 -10.91
N ALA A 133 7.37 -19.83 -10.74
CA ALA A 133 7.00 -20.92 -11.61
C ALA A 133 5.49 -21.13 -11.58
N ASP A 134 4.88 -21.24 -12.76
CA ASP A 134 3.46 -21.52 -12.92
C ASP A 134 2.48 -20.42 -12.46
N ILE A 135 2.95 -19.20 -12.17
CA ILE A 135 2.06 -18.08 -11.79
C ILE A 135 0.98 -17.82 -12.85
N ASP A 136 1.31 -18.01 -14.12
CA ASP A 136 0.37 -17.90 -15.23
C ASP A 136 -0.71 -18.98 -15.20
N LYS A 137 -0.40 -20.16 -14.70
CA LYS A 137 -1.35 -21.28 -14.56
C LYS A 137 -2.34 -21.06 -13.44
N TRP A 138 -1.95 -20.31 -12.41
CA TRP A 138 -2.83 -20.00 -11.28
C TRP A 138 -3.76 -18.83 -11.57
N GLY A 139 -3.53 -18.09 -12.64
CA GLY A 139 -4.32 -16.91 -12.99
C GLY A 139 -4.12 -15.74 -12.03
N TYR A 140 -3.11 -15.81 -11.16
CA TYR A 140 -2.82 -14.74 -10.21
C TYR A 140 -2.23 -13.50 -10.88
N GLN A 141 -2.51 -12.36 -10.28
CA GLN A 141 -1.71 -11.13 -10.34
C GLN A 141 -1.52 -10.55 -11.75
N ARG A 142 -2.41 -10.86 -12.69
CA ARG A 142 -2.35 -10.31 -14.04
C ARG A 142 -3.27 -9.12 -14.19
N GLY A 143 -2.75 -7.94 -13.93
CA GLY A 143 -3.58 -6.78 -14.04
C GLY A 143 -2.94 -5.52 -13.47
N CYS A 144 -3.79 -4.62 -13.04
CA CYS A 144 -3.36 -3.38 -12.41
C CYS A 144 -4.33 -2.99 -11.30
N GLN A 145 -3.92 -2.01 -10.53
CA GLN A 145 -4.81 -1.30 -9.64
C GLN A 145 -5.20 0.02 -10.28
N MET A 146 -6.50 0.24 -10.40
CA MET A 146 -7.05 1.52 -10.82
C MET A 146 -7.30 2.39 -9.59
N ILE A 147 -6.90 3.65 -9.67
CA ILE A 147 -7.12 4.66 -8.63
C ILE A 147 -7.86 5.83 -9.29
N ILE A 148 -9.02 6.15 -8.77
CA ILE A 148 -9.85 7.27 -9.25
C ILE A 148 -9.80 8.34 -8.18
N CYS A 149 -9.21 9.49 -8.51
CA CYS A 149 -9.12 10.64 -7.60
C CYS A 149 -10.25 11.62 -7.91
N HIS A 150 -10.90 12.14 -6.88
CA HIS A 150 -11.96 13.12 -6.96
C HIS A 150 -11.46 14.51 -6.57
N SER A 151 -12.17 15.54 -7.01
CA SER A 151 -11.80 16.94 -6.77
C SER A 151 -11.86 17.36 -5.30
N ASP A 152 -12.57 16.61 -4.46
CA ASP A 152 -12.63 16.81 -3.01
C ASP A 152 -11.45 16.12 -2.28
N GLY A 153 -10.52 15.52 -3.04
CA GLY A 153 -9.38 14.77 -2.52
C GLY A 153 -9.72 13.39 -1.98
N SER A 154 -10.94 12.91 -2.15
CA SER A 154 -11.26 11.50 -1.94
C SER A 154 -10.74 10.66 -3.11
N PHE A 155 -10.63 9.34 -2.91
CA PHE A 155 -10.26 8.42 -3.97
C PHE A 155 -10.94 7.06 -3.79
N GLU A 156 -11.09 6.37 -4.91
CA GLU A 156 -11.57 5.00 -4.97
C GLU A 156 -10.52 4.11 -5.59
N THR A 157 -10.47 2.84 -5.17
CA THR A 157 -9.54 1.87 -5.73
C THR A 157 -10.24 0.59 -6.10
N ARG A 158 -9.81 0.00 -7.22
CA ARG A 158 -10.24 -1.35 -7.62
C ARG A 158 -9.10 -2.08 -8.31
N HIS A 159 -9.10 -3.39 -8.19
CA HIS A 159 -8.22 -4.26 -8.95
C HIS A 159 -8.87 -4.64 -10.28
N GLU A 160 -8.11 -4.51 -11.35
CA GLU A 160 -8.49 -4.96 -12.68
C GLU A 160 -7.64 -6.18 -13.04
N ASN A 161 -8.21 -7.36 -12.93
CA ASN A 161 -7.53 -8.59 -13.33
C ASN A 161 -7.66 -8.79 -14.84
N TYR A 162 -6.82 -8.08 -15.57
CA TYR A 162 -6.88 -8.03 -17.02
C TYR A 162 -6.65 -9.38 -17.69
N TYR A 163 -5.79 -10.23 -17.12
CA TYR A 163 -5.51 -11.54 -17.66
C TYR A 163 -6.77 -12.43 -17.63
N GLN A 164 -7.43 -12.51 -16.50
CA GLN A 164 -8.62 -13.33 -16.33
C GLN A 164 -9.83 -12.78 -17.10
N ASP A 165 -10.01 -11.48 -17.10
CA ASP A 165 -11.17 -10.86 -17.74
C ASP A 165 -11.06 -10.80 -19.25
N LYS A 166 -9.89 -10.49 -19.78
CA LYS A 166 -9.69 -10.36 -21.22
C LYS A 166 -9.37 -11.69 -21.92
N TYR A 167 -8.50 -12.49 -21.33
CA TYR A 167 -7.99 -13.70 -22.01
C TYR A 167 -8.71 -14.98 -21.61
N GLN A 168 -9.56 -14.93 -20.59
CA GLN A 168 -10.36 -16.06 -20.11
C GLN A 168 -9.52 -17.35 -20.01
N PRO A 169 -8.49 -17.37 -19.17
CA PRO A 169 -7.58 -18.50 -19.06
C PRO A 169 -8.33 -19.79 -18.70
N LEU A 170 -7.74 -20.92 -19.03
CA LEU A 170 -8.31 -22.24 -18.74
C LEU A 170 -8.37 -22.57 -17.24
N TYR A 171 -7.63 -21.84 -16.42
CA TYR A 171 -7.56 -22.05 -14.97
C TYR A 171 -8.59 -21.22 -14.24
N GLU A 172 -8.95 -21.67 -13.06
CA GLU A 172 -9.88 -20.94 -12.20
C GLU A 172 -9.40 -19.51 -11.92
N LYS A 173 -10.34 -18.61 -11.84
CA LYS A 173 -10.07 -17.23 -11.47
C LYS A 173 -9.64 -17.16 -10.01
N GLU A 174 -8.74 -16.24 -9.73
CA GLU A 174 -8.39 -15.91 -8.35
C GLU A 174 -9.63 -15.50 -7.56
N ALA A 175 -9.81 -16.10 -6.39
CA ALA A 175 -10.86 -15.72 -5.47
C ALA A 175 -10.41 -14.48 -4.67
N VAL A 176 -10.92 -13.32 -5.04
CA VAL A 176 -10.70 -12.09 -4.27
C VAL A 176 -11.58 -12.13 -3.02
N LYS A 177 -10.97 -12.07 -1.85
CA LYS A 177 -11.70 -11.92 -0.59
C LYS A 177 -12.25 -10.49 -0.52
N MET A 178 -13.55 -10.37 -0.49
CA MET A 178 -14.23 -9.09 -0.27
C MET A 178 -14.63 -8.93 1.19
#